data_cf875ccf46fa334f878f55b2babb1f9c
#
_entry.id   cf875ccf46fa334f878f55b2babb1f9c
#
_cell.length_a   1.000
_cell.length_b   1.000
_cell.length_c   1.000
_cell.angle_alpha   90.00
_cell.angle_beta   90.00
_cell.angle_gamma   90.00
#
_symmetry.space_group_name_H-M   'P 1'
#
loop_
_entity.id
_entity.type
_entity.pdbx_description
1 polymer ?
#
loop_
_entity_poly.entity_id
_entity_poly.type
_entity_poly.pdbx_seq_one_letter_code
_entity_poly.pdbx_strand_id
1 'polypeptide(L)'
;MFQNYAATYYNPLYDMNQTNFEETKTTGFTNNFEVDWRVIDELRVRGRFGLTKSNEQMKKFRSPFNTEFNSQADIANKGSYEERNTQNLNYDGDFSLTYGKLFNEKHMVNVVGGMRLSQNGSNNSAYKVQGFIDDEFSNPAFALGYQKDGNATYQDSKKRAVSYYLNFGYAYDDRYLLDVNYRSDGSSVFGSDRQFTNTWSVGLGWNIHKEAFFSDIEGISLLKLRASIGNPGNQNFDDYISTRIYTYNTDNMNIFGSSAIVSNLGNRNLEWQKTLDRNIGFDIIFLDNRLRVNFDYFNKRTDPLLVQIGTASSTGVKTLPRNVGKQITEGITLTMNYSIIRREDMFWSVNMNLRHQTSEYKEVSEVLTKYNLDNRNRNLTRYYDGGSPSDLWAVRSCGIDPATGREIFLDKNGEQTFVHNYDDEVVVGNSDPKVEGVIGTSFYYKGFSASINLRYRLGGQIFMQTLYDKVENLSSSKKWENLDKRALYDRWKQPGDQAKFKSIASSEVTPISSRFVEDNNVLSGESISLGYESTAPWLKHIGASSMSVRAYMNDIFRISTVKNERGLSYPFARSVSFSLGVTF
;
A
#
# COMPACT_ATOMS: atom_id res chain seq x y z
N MET A 1 36.51 -16.66 -19.12
CA MET A 1 36.44 -17.89 -18.32
C MET A 1 36.17 -17.46 -16.86
N PHE A 2 34.93 -17.56 -16.42
CA PHE A 2 34.57 -17.21 -15.04
C PHE A 2 35.00 -18.40 -14.17
N GLN A 3 36.01 -18.21 -13.32
CA GLN A 3 36.43 -19.25 -12.39
C GLN A 3 35.37 -19.42 -11.30
N ASN A 4 34.93 -20.65 -11.10
CA ASN A 4 34.13 -21.03 -9.96
C ASN A 4 35.07 -21.10 -8.74
N TYR A 5 35.15 -19.98 -8.01
CA TYR A 5 35.81 -20.03 -6.71
C TYR A 5 34.91 -20.85 -5.78
N ALA A 6 35.45 -21.87 -5.15
CA ALA A 6 34.81 -22.65 -4.09
C ALA A 6 34.57 -21.77 -2.86
N ALA A 7 33.71 -20.77 -3.02
CA ALA A 7 33.38 -19.78 -2.02
C ALA A 7 31.92 -19.91 -1.64
N THR A 8 31.61 -19.59 -0.42
CA THR A 8 30.30 -19.50 0.22
C THR A 8 29.40 -18.45 -0.44
N TYR A 9 29.80 -17.86 -1.56
CA TYR A 9 29.13 -16.72 -2.20
C TYR A 9 28.58 -17.12 -3.57
N TYR A 10 27.37 -16.61 -3.85
CA TYR A 10 26.73 -16.74 -5.14
C TYR A 10 27.48 -15.94 -6.21
N ASN A 11 27.67 -16.52 -7.39
CA ASN A 11 28.25 -15.84 -8.55
C ASN A 11 27.24 -15.72 -9.68
N PRO A 12 26.48 -14.60 -9.76
CA PRO A 12 25.44 -14.44 -10.77
C PRO A 12 25.95 -14.51 -12.21
N LEU A 13 27.18 -14.05 -12.47
CA LEU A 13 27.78 -14.09 -13.82
C LEU A 13 28.14 -15.51 -14.26
N TYR A 14 28.53 -16.37 -13.33
CA TYR A 14 28.74 -17.79 -13.58
C TYR A 14 27.39 -18.49 -13.78
N ASP A 15 26.45 -18.23 -12.90
CA ASP A 15 25.13 -18.86 -12.88
C ASP A 15 24.29 -18.53 -14.13
N MET A 16 24.50 -17.34 -14.73
CA MET A 16 23.87 -16.96 -16.02
C MET A 16 24.24 -17.87 -17.19
N ASN A 17 25.35 -18.60 -17.13
CA ASN A 17 25.78 -19.53 -18.18
C ASN A 17 25.28 -20.98 -17.95
N GLN A 18 24.55 -21.21 -16.87
CA GLN A 18 23.92 -22.49 -16.58
C GLN A 18 22.50 -22.55 -17.17
N THR A 19 21.99 -23.76 -17.37
CA THR A 19 20.63 -23.99 -17.85
C THR A 19 19.60 -23.69 -16.76
N ASN A 20 19.41 -22.40 -16.46
CA ASN A 20 18.38 -21.95 -15.50
C ASN A 20 17.20 -21.39 -16.28
N PHE A 21 16.00 -21.66 -15.82
CA PHE A 21 14.83 -20.97 -16.32
C PHE A 21 13.80 -20.69 -15.23
N GLU A 22 13.00 -19.66 -15.46
CA GLU A 22 11.78 -19.38 -14.72
C GLU A 22 10.74 -18.94 -15.76
N GLU A 23 9.74 -19.78 -15.96
CA GLU A 23 8.68 -19.57 -16.94
C GLU A 23 7.33 -19.48 -16.21
N THR A 24 6.56 -18.47 -16.53
CA THR A 24 5.18 -18.33 -16.04
C THR A 24 4.25 -18.27 -17.25
N LYS A 25 3.33 -19.23 -17.31
CA LYS A 25 2.27 -19.27 -18.32
C LYS A 25 0.93 -18.98 -17.69
N THR A 26 0.30 -17.90 -18.12
CA THR A 26 -1.03 -17.52 -17.66
C THR A 26 -2.04 -17.71 -18.77
N THR A 27 -3.11 -18.45 -18.48
CA THR A 27 -4.26 -18.60 -19.37
C THR A 27 -5.48 -18.06 -18.65
N GLY A 28 -6.18 -17.11 -19.27
CA GLY A 28 -7.34 -16.46 -18.66
C GLY A 28 -8.54 -16.41 -19.59
N PHE A 29 -9.71 -16.54 -19.01
CA PHE A 29 -10.99 -16.31 -19.65
C PHE A 29 -11.77 -15.29 -18.81
N THR A 30 -12.20 -14.20 -19.45
CA THR A 30 -13.05 -13.19 -18.83
C THR A 30 -14.28 -12.99 -19.69
N ASN A 31 -15.45 -13.04 -19.06
CA ASN A 31 -16.72 -12.75 -19.68
C ASN A 31 -17.49 -11.75 -18.82
N ASN A 32 -18.01 -10.70 -19.45
CA ASN A 32 -18.87 -9.72 -18.82
C ASN A 32 -20.19 -9.67 -19.60
N PHE A 33 -21.26 -9.93 -18.91
CA PHE A 33 -22.62 -9.86 -19.42
C PHE A 33 -23.35 -8.71 -18.75
N GLU A 34 -24.00 -7.87 -19.54
CA GLU A 34 -24.78 -6.73 -19.05
C GLU A 34 -26.12 -6.66 -19.75
N VAL A 35 -27.17 -6.49 -18.96
CA VAL A 35 -28.52 -6.16 -19.43
C VAL A 35 -28.87 -4.79 -18.88
N ASP A 36 -29.25 -3.90 -19.76
CA ASP A 36 -29.70 -2.54 -19.43
C ASP A 36 -31.07 -2.33 -20.09
N TRP A 37 -32.09 -2.30 -19.27
CA TRP A 37 -33.46 -2.23 -19.73
C TRP A 37 -34.16 -1.00 -19.16
N ARG A 38 -34.50 -0.06 -20.03
CA ARG A 38 -35.38 1.06 -19.71
C ARG A 38 -36.83 0.60 -19.81
N VAL A 39 -37.45 0.34 -18.65
CA VAL A 39 -38.84 -0.14 -18.56
C VAL A 39 -39.81 0.96 -18.95
N ILE A 40 -39.59 2.17 -18.42
CA ILE A 40 -40.21 3.46 -18.76
C ILE A 40 -39.12 4.52 -18.69
N ASP A 41 -39.42 5.76 -19.11
CA ASP A 41 -38.42 6.84 -19.14
C ASP A 41 -37.78 7.10 -17.78
N GLU A 42 -38.56 6.95 -16.71
CA GLU A 42 -38.09 7.18 -15.34
C GLU A 42 -37.52 5.95 -14.66
N LEU A 43 -37.74 4.73 -15.19
CA LEU A 43 -37.39 3.49 -14.52
C LEU A 43 -36.44 2.63 -15.38
N ARG A 44 -35.27 2.36 -14.83
CA ARG A 44 -34.21 1.58 -15.47
C ARG A 44 -33.84 0.38 -14.59
N VAL A 45 -33.77 -0.79 -15.20
CA VAL A 45 -33.28 -2.05 -14.60
C VAL A 45 -31.92 -2.36 -15.21
N ARG A 46 -30.93 -2.61 -14.39
CA ARG A 46 -29.59 -3.00 -14.87
C ARG A 46 -29.13 -4.25 -14.14
N GLY A 47 -28.69 -5.23 -14.91
CA GLY A 47 -28.06 -6.45 -14.42
C GLY A 47 -26.70 -6.62 -15.06
N ARG A 48 -25.67 -6.85 -14.25
CA ARG A 48 -24.31 -7.15 -14.70
C ARG A 48 -23.83 -8.43 -14.05
N PHE A 49 -23.15 -9.27 -14.83
CA PHE A 49 -22.48 -10.45 -14.32
C PHE A 49 -21.12 -10.59 -14.98
N GLY A 50 -20.07 -10.63 -14.18
CA GLY A 50 -18.69 -10.84 -14.59
C GLY A 50 -18.17 -12.19 -14.10
N LEU A 51 -17.47 -12.91 -14.96
CA LEU A 51 -16.78 -14.15 -14.64
C LEU A 51 -15.35 -14.07 -15.16
N THR A 52 -14.38 -14.27 -14.27
CA THR A 52 -12.98 -14.40 -14.62
C THR A 52 -12.43 -15.71 -14.08
N LYS A 53 -11.89 -16.54 -14.96
CA LYS A 53 -11.16 -17.75 -14.60
C LYS A 53 -9.76 -17.62 -15.17
N SER A 54 -8.74 -17.78 -14.32
CA SER A 54 -7.35 -17.81 -14.75
C SER A 54 -6.62 -19.02 -14.17
N ASN A 55 -5.70 -19.54 -14.95
CA ASN A 55 -4.75 -20.56 -14.54
C ASN A 55 -3.34 -20.03 -14.82
N GLU A 56 -2.53 -19.94 -13.77
CA GLU A 56 -1.13 -19.55 -13.83
C GLU A 56 -0.28 -20.74 -13.43
N GLN A 57 0.58 -21.16 -14.34
CA GLN A 57 1.58 -22.21 -14.11
C GLN A 57 2.97 -21.58 -14.14
N MET A 58 3.65 -21.63 -13.01
CA MET A 58 5.05 -21.21 -12.87
C MET A 58 5.92 -22.45 -12.77
N LYS A 59 6.97 -22.50 -13.58
CA LYS A 59 8.02 -23.51 -13.59
C LYS A 59 9.35 -22.84 -13.40
N LYS A 60 10.14 -23.32 -12.46
CA LYS A 60 11.46 -22.76 -12.15
C LYS A 60 12.47 -23.88 -11.97
N PHE A 61 13.50 -23.86 -12.78
CA PHE A 61 14.62 -24.79 -12.68
C PHE A 61 15.90 -24.04 -12.30
N ARG A 62 16.66 -24.65 -11.39
CA ARG A 62 18.01 -24.24 -11.01
C ARG A 62 18.95 -25.39 -11.26
N SER A 63 19.95 -25.16 -12.08
CA SER A 63 20.99 -26.13 -12.42
C SER A 63 21.72 -26.61 -11.17
N PRO A 64 22.08 -27.89 -11.07
CA PRO A 64 22.90 -28.40 -9.97
C PRO A 64 24.31 -27.78 -9.91
N PHE A 65 24.72 -27.11 -10.99
CA PHE A 65 26.01 -26.42 -11.10
C PHE A 65 25.94 -24.96 -10.66
N ASN A 66 24.79 -24.46 -10.26
CA ASN A 66 24.69 -23.13 -9.70
C ASN A 66 25.51 -22.98 -8.43
N THR A 67 26.11 -21.80 -8.27
CA THR A 67 26.98 -21.49 -7.12
C THR A 67 26.25 -21.53 -5.78
N GLU A 68 24.91 -21.45 -5.76
CA GLU A 68 24.09 -21.64 -4.57
C GLU A 68 24.22 -23.04 -3.97
N PHE A 69 24.59 -24.04 -4.78
CA PHE A 69 24.79 -25.44 -4.34
C PHE A 69 26.26 -25.79 -4.03
N ASN A 70 27.19 -24.84 -4.11
CA ASN A 70 28.62 -25.10 -3.85
C ASN A 70 28.90 -25.64 -2.45
N SER A 71 28.10 -25.21 -1.45
CA SER A 71 28.24 -25.72 -0.07
C SER A 71 27.60 -27.09 0.16
N GLN A 72 26.84 -27.61 -0.80
CA GLN A 72 26.18 -28.90 -0.69
C GLN A 72 27.12 -30.03 -1.14
N ALA A 73 27.49 -30.89 -0.20
CA ALA A 73 28.33 -32.07 -0.51
C ALA A 73 27.52 -33.19 -1.18
N ASP A 74 26.26 -33.35 -0.78
CA ASP A 74 25.37 -34.38 -1.26
C ASP A 74 24.69 -33.95 -2.57
N ILE A 75 24.79 -34.76 -3.61
CA ILE A 75 24.17 -34.53 -4.90
C ILE A 75 22.62 -34.49 -4.81
N ALA A 76 22.05 -35.21 -3.85
CA ALA A 76 20.60 -35.20 -3.60
C ALA A 76 20.06 -33.84 -3.22
N ASN A 77 20.91 -32.89 -2.79
CA ASN A 77 20.55 -31.53 -2.42
C ASN A 77 20.94 -30.49 -3.49
N LYS A 78 21.48 -30.94 -4.65
CA LYS A 78 21.90 -30.06 -5.75
C LYS A 78 20.86 -30.00 -6.85
N GLY A 79 20.73 -28.82 -7.46
CA GLY A 79 19.71 -28.56 -8.46
C GLY A 79 18.30 -28.56 -7.86
N SER A 80 17.40 -27.79 -8.42
CA SER A 80 16.02 -27.79 -7.96
C SER A 80 15.04 -27.48 -9.08
N TYR A 81 13.87 -28.09 -9.03
CA TYR A 81 12.73 -27.77 -9.86
C TYR A 81 11.54 -27.45 -8.96
N GLU A 82 10.95 -26.29 -9.18
CA GLU A 82 9.72 -25.86 -8.50
C GLU A 82 8.61 -25.68 -9.53
N GLU A 83 7.46 -26.26 -9.26
CA GLU A 83 6.26 -26.00 -10.02
C GLU A 83 5.16 -25.49 -9.10
N ARG A 84 4.51 -24.41 -9.54
CA ARG A 84 3.36 -23.81 -8.86
C ARG A 84 2.23 -23.66 -9.86
N ASN A 85 1.05 -24.14 -9.49
CA ASN A 85 -0.17 -23.98 -10.25
C ASN A 85 -1.18 -23.22 -9.42
N THR A 86 -1.55 -22.02 -9.89
CA THR A 86 -2.52 -21.14 -9.23
C THR A 86 -3.76 -21.03 -10.12
N GLN A 87 -4.89 -21.47 -9.61
CA GLN A 87 -6.19 -21.38 -10.30
C GLN A 87 -7.04 -20.35 -9.58
N ASN A 88 -7.47 -19.33 -10.29
CA ASN A 88 -8.36 -18.30 -9.75
C ASN A 88 -9.72 -18.40 -10.45
N LEU A 89 -10.78 -18.32 -9.64
CA LEU A 89 -12.17 -18.23 -10.10
C LEU A 89 -12.85 -17.08 -9.37
N ASN A 90 -13.07 -16.00 -10.09
CA ASN A 90 -13.72 -14.81 -9.58
C ASN A 90 -15.01 -14.56 -10.35
N TYR A 91 -16.08 -14.27 -9.63
CA TYR A 91 -17.30 -13.76 -10.24
C TYR A 91 -17.88 -12.63 -9.40
N ASP A 92 -18.50 -11.70 -10.09
CA ASP A 92 -19.28 -10.63 -9.50
C ASP A 92 -20.58 -10.44 -10.25
N GLY A 93 -21.64 -10.19 -9.50
CA GLY A 93 -22.97 -9.88 -10.01
C GLY A 93 -23.47 -8.60 -9.35
N ASP A 94 -24.11 -7.74 -10.14
CA ASP A 94 -24.76 -6.52 -9.67
C ASP A 94 -26.12 -6.39 -10.35
N PHE A 95 -27.15 -6.22 -9.53
CA PHE A 95 -28.51 -5.96 -10.00
C PHE A 95 -28.98 -4.65 -9.37
N SER A 96 -29.47 -3.72 -10.17
CA SER A 96 -29.97 -2.44 -9.69
C SER A 96 -31.24 -1.99 -10.40
N LEU A 97 -32.07 -1.32 -9.65
CA LEU A 97 -33.27 -0.62 -10.08
C LEU A 97 -33.06 0.87 -9.83
N THR A 98 -33.14 1.67 -10.86
CA THR A 98 -32.99 3.12 -10.79
C THR A 98 -34.30 3.78 -11.19
N TYR A 99 -34.82 4.64 -10.30
CA TYR A 99 -35.95 5.52 -10.59
C TYR A 99 -35.50 6.96 -10.51
N GLY A 100 -35.72 7.74 -11.56
CA GLY A 100 -35.38 9.17 -11.60
C GLY A 100 -36.48 9.97 -12.26
N LYS A 101 -36.94 11.05 -11.56
CA LYS A 101 -38.00 11.92 -12.09
C LYS A 101 -37.86 13.36 -11.60
N LEU A 102 -38.09 14.28 -12.51
CA LEU A 102 -38.22 15.68 -12.23
C LEU A 102 -39.71 16.04 -12.09
N PHE A 103 -40.14 16.47 -10.89
CA PHE A 103 -41.49 16.91 -10.60
C PHE A 103 -41.54 18.43 -10.59
N ASN A 104 -42.57 18.99 -11.22
CA ASN A 104 -42.85 20.45 -11.25
C ASN A 104 -41.59 21.28 -11.63
N GLU A 105 -40.73 20.74 -12.50
CA GLU A 105 -39.48 21.36 -12.97
C GLU A 105 -38.47 21.76 -11.87
N LYS A 106 -38.78 21.48 -10.60
CA LYS A 106 -37.97 21.90 -9.44
C LYS A 106 -37.51 20.76 -8.52
N HIS A 107 -38.26 19.67 -8.48
CA HIS A 107 -37.99 18.58 -7.53
C HIS A 107 -37.41 17.38 -8.27
N MET A 108 -36.11 17.27 -8.31
CA MET A 108 -35.43 16.08 -8.85
C MET A 108 -35.33 15.01 -7.78
N VAL A 109 -35.89 13.85 -8.04
CA VAL A 109 -35.80 12.66 -7.18
C VAL A 109 -35.08 11.57 -7.93
N ASN A 110 -34.08 10.96 -7.31
CA ASN A 110 -33.37 9.81 -7.83
C ASN A 110 -33.27 8.74 -6.73
N VAL A 111 -33.72 7.52 -7.04
CA VAL A 111 -33.67 6.38 -6.11
C VAL A 111 -33.00 5.21 -6.82
N VAL A 112 -31.98 4.65 -6.20
CA VAL A 112 -31.29 3.45 -6.69
C VAL A 112 -31.31 2.40 -5.61
N GLY A 113 -31.97 1.28 -5.86
CA GLY A 113 -31.93 0.10 -4.99
C GLY A 113 -31.25 -1.07 -5.72
N GLY A 114 -30.44 -1.83 -5.02
CA GLY A 114 -29.76 -2.93 -5.66
C GLY A 114 -29.14 -3.95 -4.73
N MET A 115 -28.59 -4.99 -5.36
CA MET A 115 -27.87 -6.08 -4.72
C MET A 115 -26.60 -6.37 -5.50
N ARG A 116 -25.52 -6.59 -4.79
CA ARG A 116 -24.25 -7.06 -5.36
C ARG A 116 -23.82 -8.34 -4.67
N LEU A 117 -23.30 -9.29 -5.44
CA LEU A 117 -22.67 -10.51 -4.93
C LEU A 117 -21.30 -10.68 -5.58
N SER A 118 -20.35 -11.22 -4.82
CA SER A 118 -19.03 -11.52 -5.36
C SER A 118 -18.40 -12.73 -4.69
N GLN A 119 -17.58 -13.44 -5.44
CA GLN A 119 -16.69 -14.46 -4.93
C GLN A 119 -15.32 -14.29 -5.57
N ASN A 120 -14.29 -14.32 -4.73
CA ASN A 120 -12.90 -14.49 -5.15
C ASN A 120 -12.43 -15.82 -4.60
N GLY A 121 -11.99 -16.72 -5.47
CA GLY A 121 -11.46 -18.03 -5.11
C GLY A 121 -10.10 -18.25 -5.74
N SER A 122 -9.17 -18.80 -4.98
CA SER A 122 -7.82 -19.12 -5.43
C SER A 122 -7.39 -20.46 -4.87
N ASN A 123 -7.00 -21.39 -5.74
CA ASN A 123 -6.38 -22.65 -5.38
C ASN A 123 -4.92 -22.59 -5.82
N ASN A 124 -4.02 -22.80 -4.89
CA ASN A 124 -2.58 -22.83 -5.14
C ASN A 124 -2.04 -24.19 -4.74
N SER A 125 -1.42 -24.88 -5.69
CA SER A 125 -0.66 -26.11 -5.45
C SER A 125 0.77 -25.90 -5.89
N ALA A 126 1.74 -26.33 -5.07
CA ALA A 126 3.14 -26.21 -5.40
C ALA A 126 3.94 -27.40 -4.86
N TYR A 127 4.99 -27.75 -5.56
CA TYR A 127 5.99 -28.71 -5.10
C TYR A 127 7.39 -28.27 -5.54
N LYS A 128 8.39 -28.71 -4.77
CA LYS A 128 9.79 -28.50 -5.09
C LYS A 128 10.54 -29.82 -4.94
N VAL A 129 11.23 -30.21 -6.02
CA VAL A 129 12.08 -31.40 -6.05
C VAL A 129 13.54 -31.02 -6.23
N GLN A 130 14.45 -31.85 -5.76
CA GLN A 130 15.90 -31.66 -5.79
C GLN A 130 16.66 -32.95 -6.21
N GLY A 131 17.96 -32.80 -6.37
CA GLY A 131 18.84 -33.94 -6.71
C GLY A 131 18.90 -34.18 -8.21
N PHE A 132 19.23 -33.13 -8.98
CA PHE A 132 19.54 -33.27 -10.40
C PHE A 132 21.02 -33.55 -10.59
N ILE A 133 21.31 -34.50 -11.46
CA ILE A 133 22.69 -34.91 -11.79
C ILE A 133 23.28 -33.99 -12.84
N ASP A 134 22.45 -33.54 -13.78
CA ASP A 134 22.83 -32.73 -14.92
C ASP A 134 21.82 -31.61 -15.14
N ASP A 135 22.22 -30.54 -15.80
CA ASP A 135 21.36 -29.40 -16.11
C ASP A 135 20.66 -29.51 -17.47
N GLU A 136 21.04 -30.46 -18.31
CA GLU A 136 20.32 -30.75 -19.56
C GLU A 136 18.95 -31.43 -19.30
N PHE A 137 18.82 -32.15 -18.17
CA PHE A 137 17.61 -32.89 -17.79
C PHE A 137 16.78 -32.15 -16.75
N SER A 138 16.17 -31.04 -17.14
CA SER A 138 15.41 -30.16 -16.25
C SER A 138 13.97 -30.61 -15.92
N ASN A 139 13.56 -31.83 -16.35
CA ASN A 139 12.23 -32.35 -16.04
C ASN A 139 12.19 -32.89 -14.60
N PRO A 140 11.12 -32.64 -13.82
CA PRO A 140 11.02 -33.11 -12.43
C PRO A 140 11.12 -34.64 -12.27
N ALA A 141 10.87 -35.43 -13.32
CA ALA A 141 11.06 -36.89 -13.30
C ALA A 141 12.51 -37.34 -13.12
N PHE A 142 13.48 -36.46 -13.39
CA PHE A 142 14.91 -36.73 -13.20
C PHE A 142 15.43 -36.32 -11.82
N ALA A 143 14.58 -35.73 -10.97
CA ALA A 143 14.95 -35.43 -9.59
C ALA A 143 15.00 -36.69 -8.73
N LEU A 144 15.90 -36.72 -7.75
CA LEU A 144 15.98 -37.83 -6.79
C LEU A 144 14.80 -37.84 -5.80
N GLY A 145 14.19 -36.70 -5.53
CA GLY A 145 13.04 -36.62 -4.64
C GLY A 145 12.61 -35.19 -4.28
N TYR A 146 11.71 -35.08 -3.33
CA TYR A 146 11.37 -33.78 -2.76
C TYR A 146 12.55 -33.13 -2.06
N GLN A 147 12.56 -31.79 -2.00
CA GLN A 147 13.50 -31.08 -1.15
C GLN A 147 13.46 -31.66 0.27
N LYS A 148 14.60 -31.76 0.92
CA LYS A 148 14.71 -32.27 2.31
C LYS A 148 13.69 -31.53 3.19
N ASP A 149 12.90 -32.29 3.95
CA ASP A 149 11.82 -31.80 4.80
C ASP A 149 10.70 -31.07 4.03
N GLY A 150 10.63 -31.22 2.70
CA GLY A 150 9.64 -30.62 1.81
C GLY A 150 8.56 -31.62 1.37
N ASN A 151 7.36 -31.10 1.17
CA ASN A 151 6.22 -31.83 0.62
C ASN A 151 5.51 -30.98 -0.42
N ALA A 152 4.61 -31.58 -1.19
CA ALA A 152 3.66 -30.81 -1.98
C ALA A 152 2.77 -29.95 -1.06
N THR A 153 2.56 -28.71 -1.44
CA THR A 153 1.70 -27.78 -0.71
C THR A 153 0.41 -27.55 -1.47
N TYR A 154 -0.67 -27.36 -0.74
CA TYR A 154 -1.96 -27.01 -1.29
C TYR A 154 -2.64 -25.98 -0.40
N GLN A 155 -3.15 -24.91 -1.01
CA GLN A 155 -3.89 -23.86 -0.31
C GLN A 155 -5.15 -23.51 -1.10
N ASP A 156 -6.28 -23.53 -0.43
CA ASP A 156 -7.57 -23.07 -0.96
C ASP A 156 -8.02 -21.82 -0.20
N SER A 157 -8.31 -20.76 -0.94
CA SER A 157 -8.79 -19.48 -0.40
C SER A 157 -10.08 -19.10 -1.09
N LYS A 158 -11.12 -18.78 -0.29
CA LYS A 158 -12.42 -18.33 -0.80
C LYS A 158 -12.96 -17.19 0.04
N LYS A 159 -13.21 -16.06 -0.63
CA LYS A 159 -13.87 -14.90 -0.07
C LYS A 159 -15.18 -14.64 -0.79
N ARG A 160 -16.27 -14.57 -0.05
CA ARG A 160 -17.61 -14.28 -0.57
C ARG A 160 -18.16 -13.02 0.08
N ALA A 161 -18.84 -12.21 -0.71
CA ALA A 161 -19.54 -11.05 -0.19
C ALA A 161 -20.89 -10.88 -0.88
N VAL A 162 -21.86 -10.41 -0.12
CA VAL A 162 -23.17 -9.97 -0.60
C VAL A 162 -23.47 -8.60 -0.01
N SER A 163 -24.03 -7.73 -0.82
CA SER A 163 -24.37 -6.37 -0.40
C SER A 163 -25.74 -6.00 -0.91
N TYR A 164 -26.54 -5.36 -0.07
CA TYR A 164 -27.79 -4.71 -0.43
C TYR A 164 -27.61 -3.21 -0.24
N TYR A 165 -28.03 -2.40 -1.20
CA TYR A 165 -27.85 -0.95 -1.13
C TYR A 165 -29.10 -0.20 -1.58
N LEU A 166 -29.28 0.98 -0.97
CA LEU A 166 -30.29 1.94 -1.31
C LEU A 166 -29.66 3.33 -1.30
N ASN A 167 -29.76 4.03 -2.43
CA ASN A 167 -29.30 5.41 -2.57
C ASN A 167 -30.50 6.28 -2.90
N PHE A 168 -30.65 7.38 -2.19
CA PHE A 168 -31.70 8.37 -2.40
C PHE A 168 -31.03 9.72 -2.61
N GLY A 169 -31.30 10.34 -3.76
CA GLY A 169 -30.86 11.69 -4.09
C GLY A 169 -32.06 12.59 -4.31
N TYR A 170 -32.01 13.77 -3.74
CA TYR A 170 -33.03 14.81 -3.93
C TYR A 170 -32.37 16.15 -4.21
N ALA A 171 -32.86 16.84 -5.20
CA ALA A 171 -32.47 18.24 -5.48
C ALA A 171 -33.71 19.10 -5.63
N TYR A 172 -33.70 20.24 -4.92
CA TYR A 172 -34.72 21.26 -5.06
C TYR A 172 -34.14 22.44 -5.83
N ASP A 173 -34.68 22.66 -7.03
CA ASP A 173 -34.37 23.80 -7.92
C ASP A 173 -32.83 23.91 -8.16
N ASP A 174 -32.13 22.77 -8.18
CA ASP A 174 -30.67 22.69 -8.22
C ASP A 174 -29.94 23.49 -7.12
N ARG A 175 -30.66 24.00 -6.12
CA ARG A 175 -30.12 24.80 -5.02
C ARG A 175 -29.77 23.98 -3.80
N TYR A 176 -30.72 23.18 -3.34
CA TYR A 176 -30.55 22.36 -2.14
C TYR A 176 -30.49 20.89 -2.54
N LEU A 177 -29.43 20.25 -2.11
CA LEU A 177 -29.14 18.86 -2.47
C LEU A 177 -29.11 18.00 -1.21
N LEU A 178 -29.72 16.83 -1.27
CA LEU A 178 -29.72 15.83 -0.22
C LEU A 178 -29.38 14.47 -0.85
N ASP A 179 -28.36 13.81 -0.30
CA ASP A 179 -27.97 12.44 -0.65
C ASP A 179 -28.03 11.56 0.60
N VAL A 180 -28.75 10.45 0.52
CA VAL A 180 -28.81 9.45 1.60
C VAL A 180 -28.42 8.10 1.01
N ASN A 181 -27.42 7.47 1.60
CA ASN A 181 -26.97 6.15 1.19
C ASN A 181 -27.09 5.20 2.38
N TYR A 182 -27.61 4.02 2.13
CA TYR A 182 -27.66 2.92 3.08
C TYR A 182 -27.20 1.65 2.39
N ARG A 183 -26.38 0.87 3.10
CA ARG A 183 -25.86 -0.38 2.58
C ARG A 183 -25.71 -1.40 3.71
N SER A 184 -26.10 -2.63 3.43
CA SER A 184 -25.91 -3.78 4.30
C SER A 184 -24.96 -4.75 3.60
N ASP A 185 -23.78 -4.95 4.18
CA ASP A 185 -22.71 -5.77 3.61
C ASP A 185 -22.49 -7.02 4.44
N GLY A 186 -22.55 -8.18 3.80
CA GLY A 186 -22.18 -9.46 4.37
C GLY A 186 -20.89 -10.00 3.76
N SER A 187 -20.01 -10.56 4.59
CA SER A 187 -18.75 -11.16 4.12
C SER A 187 -18.38 -12.40 4.90
N SER A 188 -17.84 -13.42 4.20
CA SER A 188 -17.34 -14.66 4.80
C SER A 188 -16.05 -14.51 5.61
N VAL A 189 -15.42 -13.34 5.59
CA VAL A 189 -14.17 -13.04 6.32
C VAL A 189 -14.43 -12.86 7.81
N PHE A 190 -15.61 -12.33 8.16
CA PHE A 190 -15.95 -12.00 9.55
C PHE A 190 -16.50 -13.19 10.33
N GLY A 191 -16.50 -13.04 11.66
CA GLY A 191 -17.00 -14.05 12.56
C GLY A 191 -18.45 -14.44 12.28
N SER A 192 -18.81 -15.71 12.50
CA SER A 192 -20.15 -16.25 12.21
C SER A 192 -21.29 -15.44 12.82
N ASP A 193 -21.01 -14.77 13.94
CA ASP A 193 -22.02 -14.02 14.69
C ASP A 193 -22.12 -12.55 14.25
N ARG A 194 -21.21 -12.08 13.38
CA ARG A 194 -21.08 -10.67 12.93
C ARG A 194 -20.80 -10.55 11.44
N GLN A 195 -21.36 -11.43 10.62
CA GLN A 195 -21.10 -11.45 9.17
C GLN A 195 -21.63 -10.23 8.43
N PHE A 196 -22.72 -9.62 8.91
CA PHE A 196 -23.33 -8.44 8.30
C PHE A 196 -23.01 -7.18 9.07
N THR A 197 -22.76 -6.09 8.34
CA THR A 197 -22.67 -4.74 8.87
C THR A 197 -23.47 -3.76 8.03
N ASN A 198 -24.02 -2.76 8.69
CA ASN A 198 -24.76 -1.69 8.04
C ASN A 198 -23.89 -0.45 7.97
N THR A 199 -23.82 0.14 6.80
CA THR A 199 -23.12 1.39 6.53
C THR A 199 -24.12 2.40 5.98
N TRP A 200 -23.93 3.66 6.30
CA TRP A 200 -24.81 4.72 5.86
C TRP A 200 -24.06 6.03 5.70
N SER A 201 -24.59 6.93 4.88
CA SER A 201 -24.13 8.30 4.79
C SER A 201 -25.26 9.23 4.43
N VAL A 202 -25.17 10.46 4.93
CA VAL A 202 -26.04 11.58 4.57
C VAL A 202 -25.17 12.74 4.14
N GLY A 203 -25.47 13.29 2.98
CA GLY A 203 -24.80 14.46 2.41
C GLY A 203 -25.79 15.56 2.15
N LEU A 204 -25.39 16.79 2.47
CA LEU A 204 -26.13 18.01 2.16
C LEU A 204 -25.26 18.89 1.26
N GLY A 205 -25.90 19.50 0.28
CA GLY A 205 -25.26 20.46 -0.61
C GLY A 205 -26.12 21.71 -0.78
N TRP A 206 -25.47 22.85 -0.75
CA TRP A 206 -26.13 24.14 -1.02
C TRP A 206 -25.37 24.87 -2.13
N ASN A 207 -26.04 25.04 -3.25
CA ASN A 207 -25.55 25.80 -4.40
C ASN A 207 -25.85 27.29 -4.19
N ILE A 208 -25.02 27.96 -3.41
CA ILE A 208 -25.20 29.37 -3.01
C ILE A 208 -25.25 30.29 -4.25
N HIS A 209 -24.50 29.99 -5.28
CA HIS A 209 -24.49 30.76 -6.53
C HIS A 209 -25.83 30.77 -7.29
N LYS A 210 -26.77 29.89 -6.91
CA LYS A 210 -28.13 29.84 -7.48
C LYS A 210 -29.14 30.71 -6.68
N GLU A 211 -28.72 31.34 -5.59
CA GLU A 211 -29.58 32.17 -4.77
C GLU A 211 -29.74 33.57 -5.38
N ALA A 212 -30.92 34.18 -5.20
CA ALA A 212 -31.22 35.49 -5.74
C ALA A 212 -30.29 36.61 -5.24
N PHE A 213 -29.80 36.51 -3.99
CA PHE A 213 -28.87 37.48 -3.42
C PHE A 213 -27.44 37.34 -3.99
N PHE A 214 -27.16 36.26 -4.74
CA PHE A 214 -25.85 36.00 -5.33
C PHE A 214 -25.77 36.40 -6.81
N SER A 215 -26.93 36.71 -7.45
CA SER A 215 -27.03 37.01 -8.88
C SER A 215 -26.14 38.18 -9.36
N ASP A 216 -25.91 39.15 -8.45
CA ASP A 216 -25.15 40.36 -8.76
C ASP A 216 -23.65 40.26 -8.50
N ILE A 217 -23.19 39.10 -8.07
CA ILE A 217 -21.74 38.86 -7.80
C ILE A 217 -21.07 38.37 -9.09
N GLU A 218 -20.43 39.28 -9.78
CA GLU A 218 -19.67 38.96 -10.98
C GLU A 218 -18.38 38.18 -10.64
N GLY A 219 -17.96 37.33 -11.57
CA GLY A 219 -16.66 36.60 -11.49
C GLY A 219 -16.67 35.29 -10.71
N ILE A 220 -17.75 34.95 -9.98
CA ILE A 220 -17.90 33.64 -9.34
C ILE A 220 -18.97 32.84 -10.09
N SER A 221 -18.53 31.77 -10.76
CA SER A 221 -19.43 30.92 -11.55
C SER A 221 -20.06 29.79 -10.75
N LEU A 222 -19.45 29.39 -9.65
CA LEU A 222 -19.96 28.38 -8.75
C LEU A 222 -19.49 28.66 -7.32
N LEU A 223 -20.43 28.65 -6.39
CA LEU A 223 -20.15 28.56 -4.95
C LEU A 223 -21.08 27.52 -4.35
N LYS A 224 -20.51 26.41 -3.89
CA LYS A 224 -21.26 25.31 -3.28
C LYS A 224 -20.69 24.97 -1.92
N LEU A 225 -21.54 24.94 -0.91
CA LEU A 225 -21.23 24.40 0.42
C LEU A 225 -21.66 22.94 0.48
N ARG A 226 -20.82 22.10 1.07
CA ARG A 226 -21.07 20.66 1.26
C ARG A 226 -20.87 20.28 2.72
N ALA A 227 -21.75 19.43 3.23
CA ALA A 227 -21.57 18.78 4.53
C ALA A 227 -21.99 17.33 4.40
N SER A 228 -21.23 16.42 4.98
CA SER A 228 -21.60 15.01 5.00
C SER A 228 -21.21 14.35 6.32
N ILE A 229 -22.00 13.35 6.69
CA ILE A 229 -21.71 12.45 7.79
C ILE A 229 -22.05 11.03 7.35
N GLY A 230 -21.20 10.08 7.71
CA GLY A 230 -21.44 8.69 7.36
C GLY A 230 -20.60 7.73 8.17
N ASN A 231 -20.92 6.46 8.04
CA ASN A 231 -20.21 5.38 8.69
C ASN A 231 -19.83 4.34 7.64
N PRO A 232 -18.79 4.59 6.81
CA PRO A 232 -18.25 3.57 5.92
C PRO A 232 -17.57 2.47 6.74
N GLY A 233 -17.85 1.21 6.43
CA GLY A 233 -17.17 0.05 6.99
C GLY A 233 -15.92 -0.31 6.19
N ASN A 234 -14.95 -0.94 6.83
CA ASN A 234 -13.79 -1.52 6.16
C ASN A 234 -13.82 -3.04 6.25
N GLN A 235 -13.70 -3.72 5.11
CA GLN A 235 -13.73 -5.19 4.98
C GLN A 235 -12.45 -5.77 4.33
N ASN A 236 -11.40 -4.98 4.24
CA ASN A 236 -10.15 -5.41 3.60
C ASN A 236 -9.26 -6.17 4.59
N PHE A 237 -9.66 -7.40 4.91
CA PHE A 237 -8.95 -8.31 5.80
C PHE A 237 -8.66 -9.63 5.09
N ASP A 238 -7.67 -10.36 5.63
CA ASP A 238 -7.28 -11.66 5.10
C ASP A 238 -8.39 -12.70 5.24
N ASP A 239 -8.40 -13.66 4.31
CA ASP A 239 -9.34 -14.76 4.34
C ASP A 239 -9.17 -15.61 5.60
N TYR A 240 -10.29 -16.12 6.15
CA TYR A 240 -10.30 -17.00 7.33
C TYR A 240 -9.73 -16.38 8.63
N ILE A 241 -9.55 -15.05 8.71
CA ILE A 241 -9.01 -14.39 9.91
C ILE A 241 -9.84 -14.69 11.18
N SER A 242 -11.14 -14.87 11.03
CA SER A 242 -12.06 -15.21 12.11
C SER A 242 -12.18 -16.72 12.41
N THR A 243 -11.57 -17.56 11.56
CA THR A 243 -11.73 -19.02 11.60
C THR A 243 -10.57 -19.66 12.34
N ARG A 244 -10.85 -20.68 13.14
CA ARG A 244 -9.79 -21.49 13.76
C ARG A 244 -9.17 -22.40 12.71
N ILE A 245 -7.85 -22.33 12.56
CA ILE A 245 -7.07 -23.10 11.60
C ILE A 245 -6.11 -24.02 12.32
N TYR A 246 -6.03 -25.25 11.86
CA TYR A 246 -5.08 -26.25 12.33
C TYR A 246 -4.10 -26.57 11.21
N THR A 247 -2.84 -26.73 11.57
CA THR A 247 -1.77 -27.18 10.67
C THR A 247 -1.28 -28.53 11.16
N TYR A 248 -1.21 -29.52 10.27
CA TYR A 248 -0.58 -30.80 10.59
C TYR A 248 0.94 -30.61 10.71
N ASN A 249 1.50 -31.07 11.81
CA ASN A 249 2.94 -31.08 12.02
C ASN A 249 3.47 -32.48 11.71
N THR A 250 4.18 -32.60 10.59
CA THR A 250 4.79 -33.85 10.14
C THR A 250 6.20 -34.06 10.72
N ASP A 251 6.82 -33.00 11.25
CA ASP A 251 8.20 -33.03 11.76
C ASP A 251 8.28 -33.58 13.19
N ASN A 252 7.19 -33.44 13.97
CA ASN A 252 7.07 -33.92 15.33
C ASN A 252 5.93 -34.92 15.44
N MET A 253 6.21 -36.19 15.16
CA MET A 253 5.29 -37.28 15.42
C MET A 253 5.23 -37.61 16.90
N ASN A 254 4.01 -37.75 17.45
CA ASN A 254 3.81 -38.31 18.77
C ASN A 254 3.51 -39.83 18.66
N ILE A 255 3.29 -40.48 19.79
CA ILE A 255 2.97 -41.92 19.82
C ILE A 255 1.71 -42.31 19.03
N PHE A 256 0.87 -41.37 18.69
CA PHE A 256 -0.37 -41.58 17.91
C PHE A 256 -0.21 -41.15 16.43
N GLY A 257 0.97 -40.71 15.99
CA GLY A 257 1.24 -40.25 14.63
C GLY A 257 1.41 -38.72 14.53
N SER A 258 1.03 -38.15 13.39
CA SER A 258 1.15 -36.71 13.14
C SER A 258 0.28 -35.88 14.07
N SER A 259 0.85 -34.83 14.62
CA SER A 259 0.12 -33.89 15.47
C SER A 259 -0.54 -32.78 14.66
N ALA A 260 -1.65 -32.21 15.17
CA ALA A 260 -2.25 -31.01 14.64
C ALA A 260 -2.03 -29.85 15.61
N ILE A 261 -1.44 -28.75 15.11
CA ILE A 261 -1.16 -27.55 15.89
C ILE A 261 -2.15 -26.46 15.46
N VAL A 262 -2.69 -25.72 16.43
CA VAL A 262 -3.50 -24.55 16.15
C VAL A 262 -2.62 -23.45 15.59
N SER A 263 -2.80 -23.07 14.33
CA SER A 263 -2.07 -21.97 13.67
C SER A 263 -2.80 -20.63 13.77
N ASN A 264 -4.12 -20.67 13.85
CA ASN A 264 -4.96 -19.50 14.13
C ASN A 264 -6.09 -19.89 15.09
N LEU A 265 -6.24 -19.15 16.18
CA LEU A 265 -7.33 -19.39 17.15
C LEU A 265 -8.70 -19.02 16.61
N GLY A 266 -8.73 -18.10 15.65
CA GLY A 266 -9.94 -17.46 15.17
C GLY A 266 -10.62 -16.59 16.21
N ASN A 267 -11.45 -15.66 15.74
CA ASN A 267 -12.29 -14.84 16.63
C ASN A 267 -13.69 -14.72 16.04
N ARG A 268 -14.65 -15.44 16.61
CA ARG A 268 -16.06 -15.46 16.15
C ARG A 268 -16.76 -14.12 16.33
N ASN A 269 -16.30 -13.31 17.29
CA ASN A 269 -16.83 -11.99 17.60
C ASN A 269 -16.09 -10.87 16.87
N LEU A 270 -15.24 -11.19 15.89
CA LEU A 270 -14.52 -10.19 15.11
C LEU A 270 -15.52 -9.32 14.36
N GLU A 271 -15.51 -8.02 14.66
CA GLU A 271 -16.39 -7.03 14.07
C GLU A 271 -15.69 -6.24 12.95
N TRP A 272 -16.52 -5.67 12.08
CA TRP A 272 -16.07 -4.68 11.10
C TRP A 272 -15.52 -3.45 11.82
N GLN A 273 -14.41 -2.95 11.29
CA GLN A 273 -13.90 -1.66 11.68
C GLN A 273 -14.82 -0.57 11.10
N LYS A 274 -15.43 0.23 11.97
CA LYS A 274 -16.37 1.29 11.60
C LYS A 274 -15.70 2.63 11.75
N THR A 275 -15.92 3.51 10.78
CA THR A 275 -15.38 4.87 10.82
C THR A 275 -16.52 5.85 10.67
N LEU A 276 -16.81 6.64 11.70
CA LEU A 276 -17.70 7.79 11.56
C LEU A 276 -16.90 8.93 10.91
N ASP A 277 -17.22 9.21 9.67
CA ASP A 277 -16.60 10.27 8.85
C ASP A 277 -17.52 11.49 8.80
N ARG A 278 -17.00 12.64 9.17
CA ARG A 278 -17.66 13.95 9.09
C ARG A 278 -16.84 14.84 8.19
N ASN A 279 -17.46 15.41 7.19
CA ASN A 279 -16.79 16.27 6.24
C ASN A 279 -17.61 17.55 6.03
N ILE A 280 -16.92 18.69 5.98
CA ILE A 280 -17.47 19.98 5.58
C ILE A 280 -16.53 20.57 4.54
N GLY A 281 -17.08 20.98 3.41
CA GLY A 281 -16.27 21.52 2.33
C GLY A 281 -17.00 22.57 1.51
N PHE A 282 -16.23 23.28 0.72
CA PHE A 282 -16.77 24.19 -0.26
C PHE A 282 -16.06 24.07 -1.61
N ASP A 283 -16.81 24.28 -2.67
CA ASP A 283 -16.34 24.32 -4.03
C ASP A 283 -16.57 25.72 -4.59
N ILE A 284 -15.52 26.35 -5.09
CA ILE A 284 -15.59 27.66 -5.72
C ILE A 284 -14.99 27.57 -7.13
N ILE A 285 -15.70 28.15 -8.09
CA ILE A 285 -15.20 28.36 -9.44
C ILE A 285 -15.35 29.85 -9.75
N PHE A 286 -14.25 30.49 -10.11
CA PHE A 286 -14.19 31.92 -10.39
C PHE A 286 -13.22 32.25 -11.53
N LEU A 287 -13.05 33.53 -11.87
CA LEU A 287 -12.23 34.02 -12.99
C LEU A 287 -12.69 33.42 -14.34
N ASP A 288 -13.96 33.52 -14.68
CA ASP A 288 -14.52 32.96 -15.92
C ASP A 288 -14.26 31.46 -16.08
N ASN A 289 -14.47 30.70 -15.03
CA ASN A 289 -14.20 29.25 -14.96
C ASN A 289 -12.73 28.86 -15.11
N ARG A 290 -11.79 29.78 -14.87
CA ARG A 290 -10.35 29.49 -14.97
C ARG A 290 -9.78 28.91 -13.69
N LEU A 291 -10.29 29.32 -12.52
CA LEU A 291 -9.80 28.83 -11.25
C LEU A 291 -10.89 28.09 -10.50
N ARG A 292 -10.63 26.81 -10.24
CA ARG A 292 -11.46 25.95 -9.38
C ARG A 292 -10.69 25.64 -8.12
N VAL A 293 -11.35 25.86 -6.97
CA VAL A 293 -10.84 25.54 -5.64
C VAL A 293 -11.85 24.65 -4.93
N ASN A 294 -11.36 23.54 -4.41
CA ASN A 294 -12.11 22.64 -3.54
C ASN A 294 -11.39 22.58 -2.20
N PHE A 295 -12.08 22.83 -1.13
CA PHE A 295 -11.58 22.73 0.23
C PHE A 295 -12.47 21.80 1.04
N ASP A 296 -11.85 20.90 1.81
CA ASP A 296 -12.55 19.99 2.71
C ASP A 296 -11.83 19.95 4.06
N TYR A 297 -12.58 20.05 5.14
CA TYR A 297 -12.20 19.65 6.49
C TYR A 297 -12.88 18.33 6.82
N PHE A 298 -12.13 17.37 7.32
CA PHE A 298 -12.66 16.08 7.72
C PHE A 298 -12.25 15.71 9.15
N ASN A 299 -13.16 15.00 9.84
CA ASN A 299 -12.91 14.36 11.13
C ASN A 299 -13.44 12.94 11.06
N LYS A 300 -12.53 11.97 11.24
CA LYS A 300 -12.78 10.53 11.15
C LYS A 300 -12.55 9.89 12.50
N ARG A 301 -13.58 9.24 13.05
CA ARG A 301 -13.47 8.44 14.25
C ARG A 301 -13.65 6.98 13.91
N THR A 302 -12.59 6.21 14.04
CA THR A 302 -12.59 4.76 13.85
C THR A 302 -12.76 4.06 15.19
N ASP A 303 -13.84 3.27 15.33
CA ASP A 303 -14.25 2.62 16.56
C ASP A 303 -15.05 1.34 16.25
N PRO A 304 -14.59 0.15 16.64
CA PRO A 304 -13.28 -0.14 17.24
C PRO A 304 -12.15 -0.28 16.18
N LEU A 305 -10.91 -0.14 16.64
CA LEU A 305 -9.75 -0.54 15.84
C LEU A 305 -9.60 -2.06 15.81
N LEU A 306 -9.05 -2.58 14.71
CA LEU A 306 -8.60 -3.97 14.63
C LEU A 306 -7.09 -4.03 14.82
N VAL A 307 -6.63 -4.71 15.85
CA VAL A 307 -5.21 -4.84 16.21
C VAL A 307 -4.86 -6.30 16.43
N GLN A 308 -3.69 -6.71 15.96
CA GLN A 308 -3.10 -8.02 16.27
C GLN A 308 -2.44 -7.96 17.65
N ILE A 309 -2.99 -8.68 18.63
CA ILE A 309 -2.46 -8.70 20.00
C ILE A 309 -1.66 -9.98 20.24
N GLY A 310 -0.57 -9.86 21.01
CA GLY A 310 0.20 -11.01 21.47
C GLY A 310 -0.60 -11.90 22.41
N THR A 311 -0.50 -13.21 22.24
CA THR A 311 -1.13 -14.20 23.11
C THR A 311 -0.12 -14.84 24.06
N ALA A 312 -0.59 -15.49 25.12
CA ALA A 312 0.28 -16.25 25.99
C ALA A 312 0.86 -17.47 25.24
N SER A 313 2.13 -17.81 25.48
CA SER A 313 2.81 -18.92 24.82
C SER A 313 2.07 -20.26 24.99
N SER A 314 1.31 -20.43 26.05
CA SER A 314 0.46 -21.60 26.32
C SER A 314 -0.67 -21.79 25.31
N THR A 315 -1.02 -20.77 24.53
CA THR A 315 -2.05 -20.86 23.47
C THR A 315 -1.55 -21.53 22.21
N GLY A 316 -0.23 -21.65 22.04
CA GLY A 316 0.43 -22.15 20.82
C GLY A 316 0.37 -21.18 19.62
N VAL A 317 -0.24 -20.01 19.77
CA VAL A 317 -0.40 -19.01 18.70
C VAL A 317 0.22 -17.69 19.15
N LYS A 318 0.97 -17.04 18.25
CA LYS A 318 1.70 -15.81 18.59
C LYS A 318 0.79 -14.59 18.74
N THR A 319 -0.22 -14.47 17.88
CA THR A 319 -1.11 -13.30 17.83
C THR A 319 -2.56 -13.70 17.59
N LEU A 320 -3.47 -12.83 18.03
CA LEU A 320 -4.92 -12.95 17.80
C LEU A 320 -5.48 -11.58 17.39
N PRO A 321 -6.28 -11.50 16.30
CA PRO A 321 -6.96 -10.26 15.95
C PRO A 321 -8.06 -9.92 16.95
N ARG A 322 -8.05 -8.69 17.44
CA ARG A 322 -9.08 -8.15 18.35
C ARG A 322 -9.47 -6.73 17.98
N ASN A 323 -10.73 -6.43 18.24
CA ASN A 323 -11.28 -5.09 18.12
C ASN A 323 -11.04 -4.35 19.46
N VAL A 324 -10.09 -3.40 19.50
CA VAL A 324 -9.72 -2.65 20.71
C VAL A 324 -9.23 -1.25 20.39
N GLY A 325 -9.60 -0.29 21.24
CA GLY A 325 -9.19 1.10 21.10
C GLY A 325 -9.92 1.85 19.99
N LYS A 326 -9.65 3.13 19.93
CA LYS A 326 -10.21 4.07 18.96
C LYS A 326 -9.10 4.91 18.34
N GLN A 327 -9.35 5.41 17.14
CA GLN A 327 -8.48 6.37 16.48
C GLN A 327 -9.31 7.53 15.96
N ILE A 328 -8.85 8.74 16.23
CA ILE A 328 -9.41 9.97 15.65
C ILE A 328 -8.40 10.51 14.67
N THR A 329 -8.85 10.81 13.46
CA THR A 329 -8.02 11.45 12.42
C THR A 329 -8.77 12.67 11.93
N GLU A 330 -8.13 13.82 11.98
CA GLU A 330 -8.67 15.06 11.44
C GLU A 330 -7.68 15.74 10.51
N GLY A 331 -8.21 16.53 9.58
CA GLY A 331 -7.35 17.20 8.62
C GLY A 331 -8.10 18.04 7.63
N ILE A 332 -7.32 18.64 6.75
CA ILE A 332 -7.78 19.46 5.64
C ILE A 332 -7.22 18.95 4.32
N THR A 333 -7.99 19.09 3.27
CA THR A 333 -7.53 18.94 1.89
C THR A 333 -7.89 20.18 1.09
N LEU A 334 -6.97 20.62 0.24
CA LEU A 334 -7.15 21.71 -0.70
C LEU A 334 -6.76 21.24 -2.08
N THR A 335 -7.67 21.39 -3.04
CA THR A 335 -7.37 21.11 -4.46
C THR A 335 -7.62 22.38 -5.25
N MET A 336 -6.65 22.77 -6.06
CA MET A 336 -6.72 23.94 -6.93
C MET A 336 -6.39 23.53 -8.36
N ASN A 337 -7.20 23.99 -9.31
CA ASN A 337 -6.95 23.84 -10.75
C ASN A 337 -7.08 25.22 -11.40
N TYR A 338 -5.99 25.69 -11.99
CA TYR A 338 -5.93 27.00 -12.62
C TYR A 338 -5.55 26.90 -14.09
N SER A 339 -6.48 27.31 -14.96
CA SER A 339 -6.23 27.44 -16.41
C SER A 339 -5.65 28.81 -16.70
N ILE A 340 -4.32 28.89 -16.80
CA ILE A 340 -3.58 30.14 -17.02
C ILE A 340 -3.88 30.67 -18.43
N ILE A 341 -3.84 29.78 -19.43
CA ILE A 341 -4.14 30.08 -20.81
C ILE A 341 -5.20 29.10 -21.30
N ARG A 342 -6.23 29.63 -21.95
CA ARG A 342 -7.31 28.85 -22.56
C ARG A 342 -7.67 29.48 -23.90
N ARG A 343 -7.03 28.99 -24.96
CA ARG A 343 -7.27 29.36 -26.36
C ARG A 343 -7.44 28.09 -27.19
N GLU A 344 -7.98 28.18 -28.36
CA GLU A 344 -8.20 27.03 -29.25
C GLU A 344 -6.91 26.26 -29.58
N ASP A 345 -5.84 27.00 -29.82
CA ASP A 345 -4.53 26.44 -30.21
C ASP A 345 -3.53 26.32 -29.04
N MET A 346 -3.88 26.86 -27.86
CA MET A 346 -2.97 26.89 -26.69
C MET A 346 -3.74 26.74 -25.38
N PHE A 347 -3.32 25.77 -24.59
CA PHE A 347 -3.85 25.52 -23.27
C PHE A 347 -2.71 25.36 -22.27
N TRP A 348 -2.79 26.06 -21.15
CA TRP A 348 -1.87 25.88 -20.04
C TRP A 348 -2.62 25.87 -18.73
N SER A 349 -2.46 24.79 -17.96
CA SER A 349 -3.05 24.64 -16.65
C SER A 349 -2.04 24.21 -15.60
N VAL A 350 -2.30 24.62 -14.37
CA VAL A 350 -1.60 24.17 -13.17
C VAL A 350 -2.62 23.58 -12.22
N ASN A 351 -2.32 22.41 -11.68
CA ASN A 351 -3.09 21.77 -10.62
C ASN A 351 -2.22 21.60 -9.38
N MET A 352 -2.82 21.79 -8.23
CA MET A 352 -2.18 21.62 -6.93
C MET A 352 -3.15 20.93 -5.99
N ASN A 353 -2.68 19.93 -5.27
CA ASN A 353 -3.36 19.43 -4.09
C ASN A 353 -2.47 19.53 -2.86
N LEU A 354 -3.09 19.71 -1.72
CA LEU A 354 -2.46 19.81 -0.41
C LEU A 354 -3.29 19.02 0.58
N ARG A 355 -2.62 18.27 1.43
CA ARG A 355 -3.21 17.56 2.56
C ARG A 355 -2.40 17.80 3.82
N HIS A 356 -3.11 18.10 4.89
CA HIS A 356 -2.60 18.08 6.26
C HIS A 356 -3.52 17.22 7.09
N GLN A 357 -2.97 16.33 7.92
CA GLN A 357 -3.75 15.53 8.86
C GLN A 357 -2.98 15.26 10.14
N THR A 358 -3.74 15.03 11.20
CA THR A 358 -3.25 14.53 12.49
C THR A 358 -4.11 13.35 12.92
N SER A 359 -3.50 12.39 13.60
CA SER A 359 -4.21 11.22 14.13
C SER A 359 -3.81 10.99 15.57
N GLU A 360 -4.78 10.55 16.40
CA GLU A 360 -4.53 10.19 17.80
C GLU A 360 -5.28 8.92 18.19
N TYR A 361 -4.68 8.13 19.07
CA TYR A 361 -5.33 7.00 19.71
C TYR A 361 -6.11 7.43 20.95
N LYS A 362 -7.24 6.78 21.22
CA LYS A 362 -8.05 6.94 22.43
C LYS A 362 -8.56 5.59 22.94
N GLU A 363 -8.80 5.52 24.25
CA GLU A 363 -9.34 4.33 24.91
C GLU A 363 -8.48 3.08 24.65
N VAL A 364 -7.16 3.29 24.70
CA VAL A 364 -6.18 2.21 24.59
C VAL A 364 -6.27 1.32 25.82
N SER A 365 -6.52 0.03 25.60
CA SER A 365 -6.66 -0.94 26.70
C SER A 365 -5.30 -1.46 27.19
N GLU A 366 -5.28 -2.07 28.38
CA GLU A 366 -4.09 -2.76 28.94
C GLU A 366 -3.50 -3.82 28.00
N VAL A 367 -4.32 -4.38 27.11
CA VAL A 367 -3.89 -5.34 26.08
C VAL A 367 -2.89 -4.71 25.11
N LEU A 368 -3.09 -3.46 24.73
CA LEU A 368 -2.17 -2.73 23.86
C LEU A 368 -0.92 -2.26 24.62
N THR A 369 -1.01 -2.02 25.92
CA THR A 369 0.16 -1.80 26.77
C THR A 369 1.09 -3.02 26.75
N LYS A 370 0.53 -4.23 26.82
CA LYS A 370 1.33 -5.45 26.66
C LYS A 370 1.98 -5.54 25.27
N TYR A 371 1.26 -5.18 24.22
CA TYR A 371 1.84 -5.09 22.88
C TYR A 371 3.06 -4.16 22.84
N ASN A 372 2.96 -2.99 23.48
CA ASN A 372 4.08 -2.05 23.58
C ASN A 372 5.30 -2.69 24.22
N LEU A 373 5.12 -3.41 25.33
CA LEU A 373 6.19 -4.12 26.04
C LEU A 373 6.86 -5.20 25.17
N ASP A 374 6.06 -5.99 24.46
CA ASP A 374 6.53 -7.12 23.63
C ASP A 374 7.29 -6.66 22.38
N ASN A 375 7.11 -5.41 21.96
CA ASN A 375 7.70 -4.84 20.72
C ASN A 375 8.74 -3.74 20.96
N ARG A 376 9.15 -3.47 22.19
CA ARG A 376 10.11 -2.40 22.54
C ARG A 376 11.43 -2.45 21.75
N ASN A 377 11.91 -3.65 21.43
CA ASN A 377 13.17 -3.85 20.71
C ASN A 377 13.00 -4.21 19.22
N ARG A 378 11.78 -4.12 18.68
CA ARG A 378 11.46 -4.56 17.31
C ARG A 378 11.02 -3.46 16.38
N ASN A 379 10.29 -2.49 16.90
CA ASN A 379 9.75 -1.38 16.12
C ASN A 379 9.61 -0.12 16.98
N LEU A 380 9.27 1.00 16.33
CA LEU A 380 9.10 2.29 16.97
C LEU A 380 7.63 2.65 17.23
N THR A 381 6.69 1.76 16.90
CA THR A 381 5.25 2.01 17.07
C THR A 381 4.79 1.65 18.47
N ARG A 382 4.05 2.55 19.13
CA ARG A 382 3.45 2.33 20.45
C ARG A 382 2.01 2.81 20.46
N TYR A 383 1.19 2.19 21.28
CA TYR A 383 -0.21 2.53 21.48
C TYR A 383 -0.37 3.19 22.87
N TYR A 384 -0.61 4.50 22.87
CA TYR A 384 -0.90 5.29 24.05
C TYR A 384 -2.04 6.26 23.79
N ASP A 385 -2.86 6.54 24.78
CA ASP A 385 -3.90 7.57 24.67
C ASP A 385 -3.28 8.93 24.37
N GLY A 386 -3.78 9.60 23.33
CA GLY A 386 -3.22 10.84 22.81
C GLY A 386 -2.00 10.69 21.91
N GLY A 387 -1.42 9.48 21.82
CA GLY A 387 -0.32 9.19 20.88
C GLY A 387 -0.82 9.03 19.45
N SER A 388 0.05 9.33 18.48
CA SER A 388 -0.26 9.16 17.05
C SER A 388 0.17 7.77 16.55
N PRO A 389 -0.59 7.16 15.60
CA PRO A 389 -0.13 5.97 14.88
C PRO A 389 1.23 6.13 14.18
N SER A 390 1.57 7.36 13.86
CA SER A 390 2.78 7.73 13.13
C SER A 390 3.91 8.19 14.04
N ASP A 391 3.72 8.20 15.36
CA ASP A 391 4.76 8.55 16.31
C ASP A 391 5.89 7.51 16.30
N LEU A 392 7.11 8.00 16.32
CA LEU A 392 8.33 7.21 16.43
C LEU A 392 8.81 7.25 17.88
N TRP A 393 8.73 6.11 18.54
CA TRP A 393 9.09 5.96 19.95
C TRP A 393 10.47 5.34 20.08
N ALA A 394 11.37 6.03 20.75
CA ALA A 394 12.70 5.53 21.05
C ALA A 394 13.28 6.22 22.29
N VAL A 395 14.36 5.67 22.81
CA VAL A 395 15.17 6.34 23.84
C VAL A 395 15.96 7.47 23.17
N ARG A 396 16.00 8.63 23.80
CA ARG A 396 16.77 9.78 23.31
C ARG A 396 18.27 9.49 23.40
N SER A 397 19.02 9.90 22.38
CA SER A 397 20.47 9.75 22.30
C SER A 397 21.15 11.10 22.12
N CYS A 398 22.26 11.30 22.82
CA CYS A 398 23.18 12.43 22.61
C CYS A 398 24.32 12.09 21.62
N GLY A 399 24.30 10.90 21.01
CA GLY A 399 25.33 10.45 20.10
C GLY A 399 26.41 9.58 20.76
N ILE A 400 27.55 9.47 20.10
CA ILE A 400 28.68 8.65 20.57
C ILE A 400 29.62 9.51 21.43
N ASP A 401 29.92 9.02 22.63
CA ASP A 401 30.90 9.66 23.52
C ASP A 401 32.31 9.65 22.89
N PRO A 402 32.92 10.81 22.69
CA PRO A 402 34.26 10.88 22.12
C PRO A 402 35.34 10.17 22.96
N ALA A 403 35.19 10.07 24.26
CA ALA A 403 36.16 9.46 25.14
C ALA A 403 36.13 7.92 25.09
N THR A 404 34.95 7.35 25.03
CA THR A 404 34.76 5.88 25.19
C THR A 404 34.26 5.18 23.94
N GLY A 405 33.69 5.89 22.95
CA GLY A 405 33.05 5.34 21.77
C GLY A 405 31.71 4.66 22.04
N ARG A 406 31.16 4.83 23.25
CA ARG A 406 29.83 4.31 23.64
C ARG A 406 28.75 5.34 23.35
N GLU A 407 27.51 4.88 23.12
CA GLU A 407 26.38 5.77 22.95
C GLU A 407 25.93 6.34 24.30
N ILE A 408 25.64 7.65 24.34
CA ILE A 408 25.09 8.34 25.48
C ILE A 408 23.59 8.48 25.30
N PHE A 409 22.81 7.95 26.22
CA PHE A 409 21.36 8.07 26.28
C PHE A 409 20.92 9.15 27.25
N LEU A 410 19.68 9.63 27.09
CA LEU A 410 19.00 10.47 28.06
C LEU A 410 17.88 9.66 28.71
N ASP A 411 17.87 9.64 30.03
CA ASP A 411 16.74 9.09 30.77
C ASP A 411 15.50 10.00 30.72
N LYS A 412 14.42 9.62 31.39
CA LYS A 412 13.19 10.42 31.46
C LYS A 412 13.38 11.81 32.08
N ASN A 413 14.35 11.94 32.99
CA ASN A 413 14.66 13.19 33.67
C ASN A 413 15.58 14.10 32.83
N GLY A 414 16.13 13.60 31.72
CA GLY A 414 17.09 14.30 30.88
C GLY A 414 18.52 14.14 31.33
N GLU A 415 18.83 13.22 32.26
CA GLU A 415 20.18 12.92 32.70
C GLU A 415 20.89 11.98 31.72
N GLN A 416 22.19 12.20 31.54
CA GLN A 416 23.01 11.39 30.63
C GLN A 416 23.39 10.06 31.28
N THR A 417 23.27 8.98 30.51
CA THR A 417 23.62 7.63 30.95
C THR A 417 24.18 6.80 29.78
N PHE A 418 25.05 5.83 30.10
CA PHE A 418 25.52 4.83 29.16
C PHE A 418 24.65 3.56 29.14
N VAL A 419 23.61 3.52 29.98
CA VAL A 419 22.70 2.37 30.08
C VAL A 419 21.43 2.67 29.30
N HIS A 420 21.16 1.88 28.27
CA HIS A 420 19.89 1.95 27.55
C HIS A 420 18.79 1.31 28.40
N ASN A 421 17.72 2.06 28.63
CA ASN A 421 16.55 1.56 29.33
C ASN A 421 15.29 1.85 28.49
N TYR A 422 14.54 0.83 28.11
CA TYR A 422 13.30 0.99 27.35
C TYR A 422 12.22 1.76 28.10
N ASP A 423 12.31 1.88 29.42
CA ASP A 423 11.37 2.69 30.18
C ASP A 423 11.56 4.20 29.97
N ASP A 424 12.68 4.62 29.36
CA ASP A 424 12.99 6.00 29.00
C ASP A 424 12.56 6.36 27.56
N GLU A 425 11.79 5.49 26.89
CA GLU A 425 11.23 5.78 25.57
C GLU A 425 10.30 7.00 25.61
N VAL A 426 10.47 7.87 24.63
CA VAL A 426 9.61 9.03 24.36
C VAL A 426 9.33 9.14 22.87
N VAL A 427 8.39 10.00 22.48
CA VAL A 427 8.20 10.36 21.05
C VAL A 427 9.41 11.18 20.60
N VAL A 428 10.16 10.63 19.65
CA VAL A 428 11.36 11.24 19.08
C VAL A 428 11.14 11.76 17.66
N GLY A 429 9.98 11.53 17.09
CA GLY A 429 9.59 11.99 15.77
C GLY A 429 8.19 11.55 15.41
N ASN A 430 7.70 11.99 14.25
CA ASN A 430 6.45 11.57 13.65
C ASN A 430 6.65 11.35 12.15
N SER A 431 6.25 10.18 11.65
CA SER A 431 6.46 9.80 10.24
C SER A 431 5.46 10.44 9.27
N ASP A 432 4.33 10.97 9.77
CA ASP A 432 3.39 11.70 8.93
C ASP A 432 3.94 13.08 8.59
N PRO A 433 3.92 13.47 7.30
CA PRO A 433 4.29 14.82 6.92
C PRO A 433 3.27 15.85 7.43
N LYS A 434 3.76 17.00 7.86
CA LYS A 434 2.87 18.13 8.21
C LYS A 434 2.09 18.61 6.99
N VAL A 435 2.70 18.53 5.81
CA VAL A 435 2.05 18.89 4.54
C VAL A 435 2.56 17.95 3.45
N GLU A 436 1.64 17.39 2.68
CA GLU A 436 1.96 16.63 1.49
C GLU A 436 1.02 16.96 0.32
N GLY A 437 1.48 16.71 -0.89
CA GLY A 437 0.64 16.92 -2.06
C GLY A 437 1.38 16.74 -3.37
N VAL A 438 0.68 17.13 -4.44
CA VAL A 438 1.21 17.10 -5.81
C VAL A 438 0.97 18.47 -6.45
N ILE A 439 1.96 18.96 -7.18
CA ILE A 439 1.85 20.10 -8.07
C ILE A 439 2.08 19.57 -9.48
N GLY A 440 1.10 19.79 -10.36
CA GLY A 440 1.16 19.40 -11.75
C GLY A 440 1.01 20.60 -12.67
N THR A 441 1.62 20.53 -13.84
CA THR A 441 1.36 21.47 -14.92
C THR A 441 1.19 20.72 -16.24
N SER A 442 0.26 21.19 -17.05
CA SER A 442 -0.02 20.65 -18.38
C SER A 442 -0.09 21.79 -19.39
N PHE A 443 0.67 21.65 -20.44
CA PHE A 443 0.78 22.62 -21.52
C PHE A 443 0.46 21.95 -22.86
N TYR A 444 -0.31 22.62 -23.68
CA TYR A 444 -0.63 22.20 -25.04
C TYR A 444 -0.47 23.39 -25.99
N TYR A 445 0.16 23.18 -27.11
CA TYR A 445 0.28 24.18 -28.17
C TYR A 445 0.41 23.52 -29.55
N LYS A 446 -0.58 23.75 -30.41
CA LYS A 446 -0.58 23.30 -31.84
C LYS A 446 -0.14 21.84 -32.04
N GLY A 447 -0.72 20.92 -31.26
CA GLY A 447 -0.40 19.50 -31.32
C GLY A 447 0.70 19.05 -30.33
N PHE A 448 1.55 19.95 -29.87
CA PHE A 448 2.52 19.63 -28.82
C PHE A 448 1.85 19.63 -27.45
N SER A 449 2.13 18.60 -26.66
CA SER A 449 1.68 18.48 -25.29
C SER A 449 2.87 18.20 -24.35
N ALA A 450 2.87 18.83 -23.20
CA ALA A 450 3.85 18.58 -22.15
C ALA A 450 3.15 18.57 -20.78
N SER A 451 3.48 17.61 -19.94
CA SER A 451 3.02 17.61 -18.56
C SER A 451 4.13 17.16 -17.60
N ILE A 452 4.13 17.72 -16.38
CA ILE A 452 5.00 17.30 -15.30
C ILE A 452 4.23 17.29 -14.00
N ASN A 453 4.45 16.26 -13.16
CA ASN A 453 3.89 16.15 -11.83
C ASN A 453 5.01 16.01 -10.81
N LEU A 454 4.97 16.85 -9.78
CA LEU A 454 5.91 16.91 -8.67
C LEU A 454 5.17 16.59 -7.38
N ARG A 455 5.66 15.60 -6.62
CA ARG A 455 5.13 15.30 -5.29
C ARG A 455 6.03 15.92 -4.23
N TYR A 456 5.42 16.52 -3.23
CA TYR A 456 6.12 17.05 -2.07
C TYR A 456 5.57 16.45 -0.76
N ARG A 457 6.48 16.22 0.20
CA ARG A 457 6.17 15.78 1.58
C ARG A 457 7.11 16.53 2.50
N LEU A 458 6.58 17.30 3.44
CA LEU A 458 7.35 18.20 4.29
C LEU A 458 6.98 17.99 5.75
N GLY A 459 7.98 18.00 6.63
CA GLY A 459 7.82 18.01 8.09
C GLY A 459 7.59 16.63 8.73
N GLY A 460 7.80 15.53 8.02
CA GLY A 460 7.82 14.18 8.61
C GLY A 460 9.23 13.72 8.97
N GLN A 461 9.35 12.74 9.86
CA GLN A 461 10.61 12.08 10.22
C GLN A 461 10.61 10.63 9.75
N ILE A 462 11.79 10.03 9.69
CA ILE A 462 11.97 8.63 9.32
C ILE A 462 13.07 7.98 10.17
N PHE A 463 12.86 6.74 10.56
CA PHE A 463 13.93 5.92 11.11
C PHE A 463 14.78 5.35 9.98
N MET A 464 16.09 5.63 10.02
CA MET A 464 17.05 5.24 8.99
C MET A 464 17.50 3.80 9.17
N GLN A 465 16.62 2.86 8.81
CA GLN A 465 16.85 1.41 8.98
C GLN A 465 18.15 0.93 8.34
N THR A 466 18.50 1.45 7.16
CA THR A 466 19.75 1.07 6.48
C THR A 466 20.99 1.50 7.27
N LEU A 467 20.98 2.70 7.87
CA LEU A 467 22.07 3.15 8.74
C LEU A 467 22.17 2.28 10.00
N TYR A 468 21.02 1.93 10.57
CA TYR A 468 20.94 1.08 11.74
C TYR A 468 21.46 -0.33 11.48
N ASP A 469 20.99 -0.99 10.41
CA ASP A 469 21.31 -2.41 10.12
C ASP A 469 22.64 -2.60 9.40
N LYS A 470 22.95 -1.74 8.41
CA LYS A 470 24.06 -1.94 7.47
C LYS A 470 25.29 -1.07 7.75
N VAL A 471 25.13 -0.09 8.62
CA VAL A 471 26.25 0.78 9.02
C VAL A 471 26.57 0.59 10.49
N GLU A 472 25.60 0.76 11.39
CA GLU A 472 25.85 0.67 12.84
C GLU A 472 26.02 -0.78 13.31
N ASN A 473 25.04 -1.64 13.05
CA ASN A 473 24.96 -3.01 13.55
C ASN A 473 25.50 -4.04 12.55
N LEU A 474 26.75 -3.86 12.13
CA LEU A 474 27.40 -4.84 11.24
C LEU A 474 27.70 -6.14 11.98
N SER A 475 27.14 -7.27 11.49
CA SER A 475 27.52 -8.59 11.98
C SER A 475 28.95 -8.93 11.59
N SER A 476 29.62 -9.72 12.41
CA SER A 476 31.02 -10.14 12.16
C SER A 476 31.19 -10.87 10.83
N SER A 477 30.20 -11.67 10.42
CA SER A 477 30.21 -12.39 9.14
C SER A 477 30.16 -11.45 7.94
N LYS A 478 29.44 -10.33 8.05
CA LYS A 478 29.27 -9.37 6.95
C LYS A 478 30.45 -8.43 6.74
N LYS A 479 31.41 -8.38 7.68
CA LYS A 479 32.61 -7.53 7.56
C LYS A 479 33.49 -7.90 6.36
N TRP A 480 33.31 -9.08 5.80
CA TRP A 480 34.03 -9.58 4.64
C TRP A 480 33.28 -9.44 3.31
N GLU A 481 32.06 -8.91 3.36
CA GLU A 481 31.23 -8.64 2.18
C GLU A 481 31.47 -7.21 1.65
N ASN A 482 30.86 -6.92 0.50
CA ASN A 482 30.84 -5.55 -0.03
C ASN A 482 29.89 -4.67 0.81
N LEU A 483 30.46 -3.86 1.67
CA LEU A 483 29.72 -3.04 2.63
C LEU A 483 29.32 -1.68 2.06
N ASP A 484 28.32 -1.06 2.69
CA ASP A 484 28.05 0.36 2.52
C ASP A 484 29.30 1.16 2.91
N LYS A 485 29.78 2.05 2.01
CA LYS A 485 30.98 2.83 2.26
C LYS A 485 30.91 3.70 3.55
N ARG A 486 29.70 4.08 3.98
CA ARG A 486 29.48 4.81 5.24
C ARG A 486 29.88 3.99 6.46
N ALA A 487 29.93 2.67 6.34
CA ALA A 487 30.41 1.77 7.41
C ALA A 487 31.88 2.00 7.77
N LEU A 488 32.66 2.65 6.90
CA LEU A 488 34.07 2.95 7.11
C LEU A 488 34.30 4.39 7.60
N TYR A 489 33.33 5.28 7.42
CA TYR A 489 33.43 6.69 7.76
C TYR A 489 32.64 7.01 9.02
N ASP A 490 32.99 8.15 9.66
CA ASP A 490 32.29 8.68 10.84
C ASP A 490 32.20 7.70 12.02
N ARG A 491 33.11 6.70 12.08
CA ARG A 491 33.20 5.75 13.18
C ARG A 491 34.23 6.15 14.21
N TRP A 492 33.92 5.88 15.46
CA TRP A 492 34.85 6.03 16.55
C TRP A 492 35.99 5.01 16.45
N LYS A 493 37.26 5.48 16.54
CA LYS A 493 38.47 4.66 16.43
C LYS A 493 39.35 4.82 17.67
N GLN A 494 39.45 6.02 18.23
CA GLN A 494 40.29 6.34 19.37
C GLN A 494 39.66 7.46 20.22
N PRO A 495 40.04 7.59 21.50
CA PRO A 495 39.60 8.69 22.37
C PRO A 495 39.86 10.05 21.73
N GLY A 496 38.81 10.90 21.75
CA GLY A 496 38.81 12.23 21.13
C GLY A 496 38.11 12.29 19.78
N ASP A 497 37.78 11.14 19.14
CA ASP A 497 37.09 11.14 17.86
C ASP A 497 35.61 11.57 18.03
N GLN A 498 35.21 12.57 17.26
CA GLN A 498 33.79 12.92 17.11
C GLN A 498 33.16 12.04 16.03
N ALA A 499 32.47 11.02 16.45
CA ALA A 499 31.94 9.98 15.56
C ALA A 499 30.42 9.92 15.59
N LYS A 500 29.83 9.56 14.44
CA LYS A 500 28.39 9.27 14.33
C LYS A 500 28.05 7.82 14.68
N PHE A 501 29.00 6.90 14.52
CA PHE A 501 28.82 5.48 14.68
C PHE A 501 29.85 4.89 15.64
N LYS A 502 29.46 3.80 16.34
CA LYS A 502 30.37 3.07 17.23
C LYS A 502 31.57 2.49 16.50
N SER A 503 32.56 2.02 17.24
CA SER A 503 33.71 1.32 16.67
C SER A 503 33.26 0.09 15.85
N ILE A 504 33.87 -0.14 14.68
CA ILE A 504 33.63 -1.32 13.85
C ILE A 504 34.05 -2.63 14.54
N ALA A 505 34.96 -2.53 15.52
CA ALA A 505 35.39 -3.67 16.33
C ALA A 505 34.33 -4.12 17.34
N SER A 506 33.41 -3.24 17.73
CA SER A 506 32.33 -3.59 18.66
C SER A 506 31.38 -4.60 18.04
N SER A 507 31.13 -5.70 18.74
CA SER A 507 30.15 -6.75 18.37
C SER A 507 28.81 -6.58 19.09
N GLU A 508 28.71 -5.64 20.02
CA GLU A 508 27.45 -5.35 20.71
C GLU A 508 26.42 -4.79 19.74
N VAL A 509 25.18 -5.26 19.85
CA VAL A 509 24.08 -4.70 19.06
C VAL A 509 23.62 -3.38 19.70
N THR A 510 23.74 -2.29 18.96
CA THR A 510 23.19 -1.00 19.39
C THR A 510 21.67 -1.07 19.45
N PRO A 511 21.05 -0.66 20.55
CA PRO A 511 19.59 -0.61 20.64
C PRO A 511 19.00 0.51 19.76
N ILE A 512 17.69 0.45 19.53
CA ILE A 512 16.96 1.50 18.81
C ILE A 512 16.97 2.79 19.62
N SER A 513 17.46 3.89 19.02
CA SER A 513 17.52 5.20 19.64
C SER A 513 17.19 6.33 18.68
N SER A 514 16.98 7.53 19.17
CA SER A 514 16.69 8.73 18.37
C SER A 514 17.79 9.10 17.38
N ARG A 515 18.99 8.56 17.54
CA ARG A 515 20.15 8.83 16.68
C ARG A 515 19.92 8.48 15.21
N PHE A 516 18.98 7.57 14.94
CA PHE A 516 18.63 7.12 13.59
C PHE A 516 17.32 7.72 13.07
N VAL A 517 16.73 8.67 13.81
CA VAL A 517 15.52 9.38 13.37
C VAL A 517 15.95 10.72 12.77
N GLU A 518 15.63 10.92 11.48
CA GLU A 518 16.01 12.10 10.72
C GLU A 518 14.79 12.75 10.05
N ASP A 519 14.89 14.06 9.80
CA ASP A 519 13.86 14.81 9.07
C ASP A 519 13.80 14.36 7.62
N ASN A 520 12.61 13.98 7.15
CA ASN A 520 12.37 13.44 5.82
C ASN A 520 11.52 14.39 4.98
N ASN A 521 12.11 15.49 4.52
CA ASN A 521 11.50 16.37 3.54
C ASN A 521 11.81 15.87 2.13
N VAL A 522 10.81 15.68 1.31
CA VAL A 522 10.95 15.05 -0.02
C VAL A 522 10.27 15.92 -1.08
N LEU A 523 10.99 16.15 -2.17
CA LEU A 523 10.45 16.61 -3.45
C LEU A 523 10.81 15.57 -4.51
N SER A 524 9.83 14.96 -5.14
CA SER A 524 10.03 13.96 -6.21
C SER A 524 9.34 14.37 -7.50
N GLY A 525 10.04 14.17 -8.62
CA GLY A 525 9.47 14.23 -9.96
C GLY A 525 8.76 12.91 -10.24
N GLU A 526 7.43 12.89 -10.12
CA GLU A 526 6.61 11.68 -10.26
C GLU A 526 6.52 11.23 -11.71
N SER A 527 6.23 12.17 -12.62
CA SER A 527 6.09 11.87 -14.03
C SER A 527 6.33 13.08 -14.92
N ILE A 528 6.89 12.84 -16.09
CA ILE A 528 6.93 13.77 -17.20
C ILE A 528 6.40 13.09 -18.45
N SER A 529 5.61 13.81 -19.24
CA SER A 529 5.10 13.37 -20.51
C SER A 529 5.31 14.47 -21.55
N LEU A 530 5.82 14.09 -22.71
CA LEU A 530 5.93 14.94 -23.89
C LEU A 530 5.21 14.24 -25.03
N GLY A 531 4.39 14.96 -25.78
CA GLY A 531 3.62 14.40 -26.86
C GLY A 531 3.51 15.36 -28.05
N TYR A 532 3.31 14.78 -29.21
CA TYR A 532 2.94 15.50 -30.40
C TYR A 532 1.82 14.74 -31.11
N GLU A 533 0.75 15.45 -31.42
CA GLU A 533 -0.38 14.94 -32.20
C GLU A 533 -0.53 15.75 -33.47
N SER A 534 -0.65 15.07 -34.58
CA SER A 534 -0.80 15.66 -35.92
C SER A 534 -2.06 15.14 -36.60
N THR A 535 -2.82 16.06 -37.16
CA THR A 535 -3.93 15.81 -38.10
C THR A 535 -3.62 16.38 -39.48
N ALA A 536 -2.32 16.57 -39.80
CA ALA A 536 -1.87 17.23 -41.03
C ALA A 536 -2.33 16.47 -42.29
N PRO A 537 -2.59 17.18 -43.40
CA PRO A 537 -3.14 16.60 -44.64
C PRO A 537 -2.32 15.45 -45.23
N TRP A 538 -1.01 15.41 -44.98
CA TRP A 538 -0.15 14.33 -45.46
C TRP A 538 -0.51 12.95 -44.91
N LEU A 539 -1.14 12.89 -43.72
CA LEU A 539 -1.61 11.63 -43.13
C LEU A 539 -2.65 10.93 -44.00
N LYS A 540 -3.44 11.68 -44.75
CA LYS A 540 -4.41 11.12 -45.68
C LYS A 540 -3.76 10.29 -46.79
N HIS A 541 -2.50 10.57 -47.16
CA HIS A 541 -1.78 9.79 -48.17
C HIS A 541 -1.44 8.37 -47.71
N ILE A 542 -1.40 8.16 -46.37
CA ILE A 542 -1.20 6.84 -45.75
C ILE A 542 -2.49 6.25 -45.20
N GLY A 543 -3.64 6.87 -45.53
CA GLY A 543 -4.95 6.42 -45.07
C GLY A 543 -5.25 6.73 -43.60
N ALA A 544 -4.41 7.54 -42.93
CA ALA A 544 -4.59 7.89 -41.52
C ALA A 544 -5.30 9.24 -41.32
N SER A 545 -6.12 9.33 -40.29
CA SER A 545 -6.81 10.56 -39.89
C SER A 545 -6.02 11.34 -38.82
N SER A 546 -5.30 10.67 -37.95
CA SER A 546 -4.42 11.28 -36.95
C SER A 546 -3.22 10.40 -36.59
N MET A 547 -2.14 11.02 -36.14
CA MET A 547 -0.95 10.35 -35.63
C MET A 547 -0.52 11.03 -34.33
N SER A 548 -0.26 10.26 -33.28
CA SER A 548 0.28 10.75 -32.03
C SER A 548 1.56 10.02 -31.63
N VAL A 549 2.56 10.77 -31.21
CA VAL A 549 3.80 10.26 -30.61
C VAL A 549 3.89 10.79 -29.20
N ARG A 550 4.12 9.92 -28.22
CA ARG A 550 4.31 10.32 -26.83
C ARG A 550 5.52 9.63 -26.23
N ALA A 551 6.26 10.40 -25.46
CA ALA A 551 7.31 9.90 -24.57
C ALA A 551 6.92 10.21 -23.13
N TYR A 552 7.07 9.24 -22.24
CA TYR A 552 6.81 9.46 -20.82
C TYR A 552 7.82 8.73 -19.96
N MET A 553 8.12 9.34 -18.83
CA MET A 553 9.03 8.83 -17.82
C MET A 553 8.43 9.05 -16.44
N ASN A 554 8.50 8.02 -15.61
CA ASN A 554 8.17 8.10 -14.18
C ASN A 554 9.45 8.16 -13.35
N ASP A 555 9.32 8.57 -12.08
CA ASP A 555 10.45 8.62 -11.14
C ASP A 555 11.65 9.44 -11.65
N ILE A 556 11.37 10.66 -12.13
CA ILE A 556 12.34 11.52 -12.82
C ILE A 556 13.52 11.85 -11.91
N PHE A 557 13.23 12.32 -10.71
CA PHE A 557 14.21 12.67 -9.66
C PHE A 557 13.59 12.56 -8.27
N ARG A 558 14.46 12.50 -7.26
CA ARG A 558 14.09 12.62 -5.86
C ARG A 558 15.12 13.46 -5.14
N ILE A 559 14.68 14.55 -4.55
CA ILE A 559 15.44 15.42 -3.65
C ILE A 559 14.89 15.17 -2.25
N SER A 560 15.76 14.87 -1.29
CA SER A 560 15.35 14.56 0.07
C SER A 560 16.42 15.03 1.06
N THR A 561 15.99 15.44 2.25
CA THR A 561 16.91 15.78 3.36
C THR A 561 17.66 14.54 3.84
N VAL A 562 17.08 13.34 3.67
CA VAL A 562 17.72 12.06 3.99
C VAL A 562 18.09 11.29 2.74
N LYS A 563 19.21 10.58 2.79
CA LYS A 563 19.61 9.69 1.71
C LYS A 563 18.85 8.38 1.84
N ASN A 564 17.76 8.27 1.11
CA ASN A 564 16.96 7.05 1.03
C ASN A 564 17.50 6.16 -0.10
N GLU A 565 18.02 5.00 0.26
CA GLU A 565 18.57 4.06 -0.72
C GLU A 565 17.45 3.40 -1.53
N ARG A 566 17.63 3.36 -2.85
CA ARG A 566 16.77 2.65 -3.77
C ARG A 566 17.54 1.50 -4.43
N GLY A 567 16.87 0.41 -4.71
CA GLY A 567 17.47 -0.70 -5.44
C GLY A 567 18.54 -1.45 -4.67
N LEU A 568 18.43 -1.55 -3.34
CA LEU A 568 19.38 -2.30 -2.52
C LEU A 568 19.35 -3.80 -2.81
N SER A 569 18.17 -4.34 -3.11
CA SER A 569 17.99 -5.75 -3.45
C SER A 569 17.98 -5.99 -4.96
N TYR A 570 17.65 -4.99 -5.73
CA TYR A 570 17.61 -5.00 -7.20
C TYR A 570 17.99 -3.61 -7.72
N PRO A 571 18.81 -3.50 -8.80
CA PRO A 571 19.21 -2.22 -9.33
C PRO A 571 18.01 -1.36 -9.72
N PHE A 572 17.98 -0.11 -9.27
CA PHE A 572 16.94 0.83 -9.63
C PHE A 572 17.17 1.30 -11.07
N ALA A 573 16.27 0.93 -11.96
CA ALA A 573 16.29 1.34 -13.36
C ALA A 573 15.32 2.50 -13.61
N ARG A 574 15.75 3.48 -14.38
CA ARG A 574 14.88 4.50 -14.96
C ARG A 574 14.46 4.04 -16.36
N SER A 575 13.17 4.09 -16.64
CA SER A 575 12.62 3.71 -17.95
C SER A 575 11.96 4.92 -18.61
N VAL A 576 12.22 5.07 -19.90
CA VAL A 576 11.48 5.98 -20.77
C VAL A 576 10.65 5.13 -21.72
N SER A 577 9.37 5.40 -21.79
CA SER A 577 8.45 4.67 -22.65
C SER A 577 8.02 5.58 -23.80
N PHE A 578 7.93 4.99 -25.00
CA PHE A 578 7.46 5.66 -26.20
C PHE A 578 6.17 4.98 -26.67
N SER A 579 5.23 5.78 -27.10
CA SER A 579 3.96 5.31 -27.67
C SER A 579 3.74 6.01 -29.00
N LEU A 580 3.42 5.22 -30.01
CA LEU A 580 2.99 5.68 -31.33
C LEU A 580 1.54 5.22 -31.53
N GLY A 581 0.64 6.15 -31.76
CA GLY A 581 -0.76 5.89 -32.11
C GLY A 581 -1.06 6.40 -33.51
N VAL A 582 -1.72 5.60 -34.31
CA VAL A 582 -2.20 5.98 -35.65
C VAL A 582 -3.67 5.62 -35.75
N THR A 583 -4.51 6.57 -36.13
CA THR A 583 -5.94 6.37 -36.37
C THR A 583 -6.19 6.46 -37.84
N PHE A 584 -6.81 5.44 -38.41
CA PHE A 584 -7.17 5.35 -39.83
C PHE A 584 -8.59 5.79 -40.08
#